data_923de41a929d6b1ef1d8d44abcdcafbc
#
_entry.id   923de41a929d6b1ef1d8d44abcdcafbc
#
_cell.length_a   1.000
_cell.length_b   1.000
_cell.length_c   1.000
_cell.angle_alpha   90.00
_cell.angle_beta   90.00
_cell.angle_gamma   90.00
#
_symmetry.space_group_name_H-M   'P 1'
#
loop_
_entity.id
_entity.type
_entity.pdbx_description
1 polymer ?
#
loop_
_entity_poly.entity_id
_entity_poly.type
_entity_poly.pdbx_seq_one_letter_code
_entity_poly.pdbx_strand_id
1 'polypeptide(L)'
;MILVIDVSNTNSTLGVFDGDKLVANWRLSTLSSRTSDETGMLLRMLFVHSGMEISEIDAVVVSSVVPNVMYSLLSGIRKYLQREPMVVRAGMKTGINLRMENPKEMGTDRIVNLVAAY
;
A
#
# COMPACT_ATOMS: atom_id res chain seq x y z
N MET A 1 1.43 -11.99 -4.44
CA MET A 1 0.77 -11.17 -3.41
C MET A 1 0.65 -9.73 -3.86
N ILE A 2 -0.25 -8.99 -3.26
CA ILE A 2 -0.52 -7.61 -3.63
C ILE A 2 -0.34 -6.73 -2.39
N LEU A 3 0.46 -5.67 -2.55
CA LEU A 3 0.63 -4.67 -1.50
C LEU A 3 -0.33 -3.50 -1.76
N VAL A 4 -1.15 -3.18 -0.78
CA VAL A 4 -2.08 -2.05 -0.86
C VAL A 4 -1.67 -1.02 0.18
N ILE A 5 -1.50 0.23 -0.25
CA ILE A 5 -1.11 1.33 0.62
C ILE A 5 -2.19 2.40 0.55
N ASP A 6 -2.80 2.68 1.69
CA ASP A 6 -3.83 3.70 1.80
C ASP A 6 -3.29 4.85 2.66
N VAL A 7 -3.07 6.00 2.02
CA VAL A 7 -2.44 7.15 2.65
C VAL A 7 -3.51 8.16 3.04
N SER A 8 -3.64 8.40 4.34
CA SER A 8 -4.50 9.45 4.88
C SER A 8 -3.65 10.55 5.51
N ASN A 9 -4.28 11.62 5.95
CA ASN A 9 -3.55 12.78 6.46
C ASN A 9 -2.65 12.47 7.66
N THR A 10 -3.08 11.59 8.53
CA THR A 10 -2.37 11.27 9.76
C THR A 10 -1.60 9.96 9.69
N ASN A 11 -2.21 8.95 9.10
CA ASN A 11 -1.64 7.61 9.05
C ASN A 11 -1.70 7.02 7.64
N SER A 12 -0.73 6.17 7.36
CA SER A 12 -0.74 5.36 6.14
C SER A 12 -0.90 3.91 6.56
N THR A 13 -1.87 3.24 5.98
CA THR A 13 -2.16 1.84 6.29
C THR A 13 -1.68 0.98 5.13
N LEU A 14 -0.93 -0.07 5.47
CA LEU A 14 -0.38 -0.98 4.47
C LEU A 14 -0.93 -2.38 4.71
N GLY A 15 -1.31 -3.05 3.65
CA GLY A 15 -1.78 -4.43 3.74
C GLY A 15 -1.22 -5.26 2.61
N VAL A 16 -0.87 -6.50 2.91
CA VAL A 16 -0.42 -7.46 1.90
C VAL A 16 -1.47 -8.55 1.80
N PHE A 17 -1.94 -8.77 0.59
CA PHE A 17 -2.98 -9.77 0.31
C PHE A 17 -2.42 -10.92 -0.51
N ASP A 18 -2.74 -12.13 -0.09
CA ASP A 18 -2.47 -13.35 -0.83
C ASP A 18 -3.83 -13.89 -1.27
N GLY A 19 -4.19 -13.64 -2.53
CA GLY A 19 -5.54 -13.87 -2.98
C GLY A 19 -6.50 -12.92 -2.25
N ASP A 20 -7.48 -13.47 -1.56
CA ASP A 20 -8.43 -12.68 -0.79
C ASP A 20 -8.09 -12.60 0.70
N LYS A 21 -6.91 -13.12 1.09
CA LYS A 21 -6.50 -13.20 2.46
C LYS A 21 -5.49 -12.11 2.80
N LEU A 22 -5.76 -11.36 3.87
CA LEU A 22 -4.81 -10.36 4.39
C LEU A 22 -3.77 -11.09 5.23
N VAL A 23 -2.54 -11.15 4.73
CA VAL A 23 -1.47 -11.90 5.41
C VAL A 23 -0.58 -11.03 6.27
N ALA A 24 -0.57 -9.73 6.04
CA ALA A 24 0.21 -8.80 6.86
C ALA A 24 -0.38 -7.41 6.74
N ASN A 25 -0.29 -6.62 7.82
CA ASN A 25 -0.66 -5.22 7.74
C ASN A 25 0.18 -4.40 8.70
N TRP A 26 0.35 -3.13 8.37
CA TRP A 26 1.11 -2.20 9.18
C TRP A 26 0.49 -0.82 9.08
N ARG A 27 0.85 0.04 10.03
CA ARG A 27 0.45 1.44 10.01
C ARG A 27 1.68 2.30 10.26
N LEU A 28 1.84 3.31 9.41
CA LEU A 28 2.92 4.29 9.55
C LEU A 28 2.31 5.66 9.68
N SER A 29 3.05 6.57 10.33
CA SER A 29 2.66 7.98 10.34
C SER A 29 2.84 8.54 8.94
N THR A 30 1.92 9.40 8.53
CA THR A 30 2.03 10.09 7.24
C THR A 30 2.88 11.33 7.44
N LEU A 31 4.11 11.30 6.91
CA LEU A 31 5.05 12.41 7.05
C LEU A 31 5.48 12.90 5.67
N SER A 32 5.15 14.15 5.36
CA SER A 32 5.52 14.75 4.08
C SER A 32 7.01 15.04 3.97
N SER A 33 7.72 15.01 5.08
CA SER A 33 9.16 15.30 5.11
C SER A 33 10.03 14.10 4.79
N ARG A 34 9.45 12.89 4.67
CA ARG A 34 10.24 11.71 4.32
C ARG A 34 10.73 11.79 2.89
N THR A 35 11.99 11.40 2.70
CA THR A 35 12.54 11.26 1.36
C THR A 35 12.11 9.95 0.73
N SER A 36 12.34 9.81 -0.58
CA SER A 36 12.09 8.55 -1.28
C SER A 36 12.86 7.40 -0.66
N ASP A 37 14.10 7.65 -0.28
CA ASP A 37 14.95 6.63 0.32
C ASP A 37 14.42 6.19 1.68
N GLU A 38 14.03 7.14 2.52
CA GLU A 38 13.46 6.80 3.83
C GLU A 38 12.20 5.97 3.68
N THR A 39 11.32 6.37 2.78
CA THR A 39 10.07 5.64 2.54
C THR A 39 10.35 4.24 2.03
N GLY A 40 11.23 4.12 1.04
CA GLY A 40 11.55 2.83 0.46
C GLY A 40 12.20 1.88 1.45
N MET A 41 13.11 2.39 2.26
CA MET A 41 13.77 1.57 3.26
C MET A 41 12.82 1.10 4.34
N LEU A 42 11.87 1.96 4.76
CA LEU A 42 10.84 1.54 5.70
C LEU A 42 10.01 0.39 5.16
N LEU A 43 9.62 0.46 3.90
CA LEU A 43 8.85 -0.61 3.27
C LEU A 43 9.66 -1.91 3.26
N ARG A 44 10.92 -1.85 2.90
CA ARG A 44 11.78 -3.03 2.89
C ARG A 44 11.94 -3.62 4.30
N MET A 45 12.11 -2.76 5.29
CA MET A 45 12.26 -3.21 6.68
C MET A 45 11.02 -3.95 7.16
N LEU A 46 9.84 -3.46 6.79
CA LEU A 46 8.59 -4.13 7.15
C LEU A 46 8.52 -5.53 6.56
N PHE A 47 8.92 -5.67 5.31
CA PHE A 47 8.94 -6.98 4.65
C PHE A 47 9.94 -7.93 5.30
N VAL A 48 11.16 -7.45 5.53
CA VAL A 48 12.19 -8.26 6.17
C VAL A 48 11.76 -8.71 7.55
N HIS A 49 11.22 -7.78 8.33
CA HIS A 49 10.76 -8.09 9.68
C HIS A 49 9.66 -9.15 9.68
N SER A 50 8.80 -9.13 8.66
CA SER A 50 7.69 -10.09 8.56
C SER A 50 8.07 -11.40 7.89
N GLY A 51 9.32 -11.53 7.45
CA GLY A 51 9.78 -12.73 6.77
C GLY A 51 9.27 -12.89 5.35
N MET A 52 8.83 -11.80 4.73
CA MET A 52 8.35 -11.82 3.35
C MET A 52 9.41 -11.34 2.38
N GLU A 53 9.38 -11.93 1.18
CA GLU A 53 10.27 -11.53 0.10
C GLU A 53 9.58 -10.51 -0.80
N ILE A 54 10.31 -9.49 -1.21
CA ILE A 54 9.78 -8.50 -2.16
C ILE A 54 9.39 -9.17 -3.48
N SER A 55 10.12 -10.21 -3.87
CA SER A 55 9.82 -10.95 -5.09
C SER A 55 8.44 -11.60 -5.10
N GLU A 56 7.83 -11.78 -3.94
CA GLU A 56 6.47 -12.34 -3.83
C GLU A 56 5.40 -11.31 -4.15
N ILE A 57 5.75 -10.05 -4.23
CA ILE A 57 4.79 -8.98 -4.50
C ILE A 57 4.62 -8.82 -6.02
N ASP A 58 3.42 -9.07 -6.50
CA ASP A 58 3.09 -8.98 -7.92
C ASP A 58 2.67 -7.58 -8.34
N ALA A 59 2.02 -6.86 -7.43
CA ALA A 59 1.50 -5.53 -7.74
C ALA A 59 1.46 -4.68 -6.47
N VAL A 60 1.56 -3.38 -6.66
CA VAL A 60 1.44 -2.40 -5.58
C VAL A 60 0.35 -1.41 -5.97
N VAL A 61 -0.63 -1.22 -5.08
CA VAL A 61 -1.74 -0.30 -5.28
C VAL A 61 -1.66 0.79 -4.21
N VAL A 62 -1.71 2.04 -4.64
CA VAL A 62 -1.63 3.18 -3.75
C VAL A 62 -2.89 4.03 -3.88
N SER A 63 -3.54 4.30 -2.76
CA SER A 63 -4.65 5.23 -2.66
C SER A 63 -4.23 6.35 -1.72
N SER A 64 -4.43 7.60 -2.11
CA SER A 64 -3.99 8.72 -1.29
C SER A 64 -4.89 9.93 -1.45
N VAL A 65 -5.08 10.62 -0.32
CA VAL A 65 -5.71 11.95 -0.30
C VAL A 65 -4.68 13.03 0.02
N VAL A 66 -3.39 12.67 0.08
CA VAL A 66 -2.31 13.57 0.50
C VAL A 66 -1.29 13.71 -0.63
N PRO A 67 -1.45 14.74 -1.49
CA PRO A 67 -0.54 14.88 -2.64
C PRO A 67 0.93 15.04 -2.25
N ASN A 68 1.19 15.66 -1.13
CA ASN A 68 2.56 16.02 -0.73
C ASN A 68 3.46 14.81 -0.48
N VAL A 69 2.90 13.65 -0.16
CA VAL A 69 3.70 12.46 0.11
C VAL A 69 3.81 11.55 -1.11
N MET A 70 3.06 11.82 -2.16
CA MET A 70 2.98 10.90 -3.30
C MET A 70 4.30 10.77 -4.04
N TYR A 71 5.02 11.87 -4.25
CA TYR A 71 6.27 11.79 -4.97
C TYR A 71 7.28 10.85 -4.28
N SER A 72 7.47 11.05 -2.98
CA SER A 72 8.43 10.24 -2.22
C SER A 72 7.96 8.80 -2.12
N LEU A 73 6.67 8.57 -1.94
CA LEU A 73 6.13 7.23 -1.83
C LEU A 73 6.29 6.47 -3.15
N LEU A 74 5.85 7.05 -4.25
CA LEU A 74 5.92 6.37 -5.55
C LEU A 74 7.36 6.14 -5.97
N SER A 75 8.22 7.13 -5.77
CA SER A 75 9.63 7.02 -6.10
C SER A 75 10.31 5.94 -5.24
N GLY A 76 9.99 5.90 -3.96
CA GLY A 76 10.54 4.88 -3.06
C GLY A 76 10.10 3.47 -3.45
N ILE A 77 8.84 3.31 -3.85
CA ILE A 77 8.34 2.02 -4.31
C ILE A 77 9.10 1.56 -5.55
N ARG A 78 9.25 2.45 -6.54
CA ARG A 78 9.97 2.10 -7.77
C ARG A 78 11.41 1.72 -7.50
N LYS A 79 12.07 2.49 -6.64
CA LYS A 79 13.50 2.32 -6.39
C LYS A 79 13.80 1.10 -5.52
N TYR A 80 13.03 0.90 -4.47
CA TYR A 80 13.34 -0.13 -3.47
C TYR A 80 12.56 -1.41 -3.64
N LEU A 81 11.34 -1.35 -4.14
CA LEU A 81 10.54 -2.55 -4.42
C LEU A 81 10.61 -2.96 -5.87
N GLN A 82 11.09 -2.07 -6.74
CA GLN A 82 11.24 -2.33 -8.18
C GLN A 82 9.92 -2.75 -8.82
N ARG A 83 8.84 -2.06 -8.42
CA ARG A 83 7.50 -2.27 -8.96
C ARG A 83 6.92 -0.92 -9.33
N GLU A 84 6.18 -0.89 -10.43
CA GLU A 84 5.45 0.32 -10.82
C GLU A 84 4.14 0.37 -10.04
N PRO A 85 3.96 1.33 -9.14
CA PRO A 85 2.74 1.39 -8.35
C PRO A 85 1.55 1.84 -9.20
N MET A 86 0.40 1.26 -8.87
CA MET A 86 -0.87 1.59 -9.48
C MET A 86 -1.57 2.59 -8.56
N VAL A 87 -1.80 3.81 -9.06
CA VAL A 87 -2.39 4.85 -8.22
C VAL A 87 -3.90 4.89 -8.43
N VAL A 88 -4.63 4.84 -7.33
CA VAL A 88 -6.10 4.88 -7.33
C VAL A 88 -6.51 6.18 -6.65
N ARG A 89 -7.33 6.98 -7.33
CA ARG A 89 -7.82 8.23 -6.77
C ARG A 89 -8.90 7.96 -5.74
N ALA A 90 -8.87 8.73 -4.67
CA ALA A 90 -9.81 8.55 -3.56
C ALA A 90 -11.27 8.55 -4.04
N GLY A 91 -11.68 9.48 -4.84
CA GLY A 91 -13.07 9.54 -5.29
C GLY A 91 -13.51 8.39 -6.17
N MET A 92 -12.58 7.74 -6.85
CA MET A 92 -12.89 6.65 -7.77
C MET A 92 -13.04 5.31 -7.08
N LYS A 93 -12.28 5.10 -6.02
CA LYS A 93 -12.18 3.79 -5.37
C LYS A 93 -12.30 3.91 -3.87
N THR A 94 -13.37 4.52 -3.42
CA THR A 94 -13.63 4.69 -1.99
C THR A 94 -13.67 3.36 -1.26
N GLY A 95 -14.05 2.30 -1.97
CA GLY A 95 -14.08 0.97 -1.38
C GLY A 95 -12.74 0.49 -0.86
N ILE A 96 -11.63 0.92 -1.47
CA ILE A 96 -10.30 0.52 -1.00
C ILE A 96 -10.03 1.11 0.37
N ASN A 97 -10.32 2.41 0.55
CA ASN A 97 -10.09 3.06 1.84
C ASN A 97 -10.90 2.40 2.95
N LEU A 98 -12.17 2.14 2.68
CA LEU A 98 -13.05 1.49 3.66
C LEU A 98 -12.52 0.11 4.04
N ARG A 99 -12.04 -0.65 3.06
CA ARG A 99 -11.56 -1.99 3.31
C ARG A 99 -10.27 -2.01 4.12
N MET A 100 -9.40 -1.03 3.89
CA MET A 100 -8.18 -0.92 4.68
C MET A 100 -8.47 -0.50 6.11
N GLU A 101 -9.51 0.29 6.33
CA GLU A 101 -9.91 0.69 7.66
C GLU A 101 -10.57 -0.45 8.43
N ASN A 102 -11.37 -1.27 7.72
CA ASN A 102 -12.13 -2.36 8.34
C ASN A 102 -11.97 -3.65 7.55
N PRO A 103 -10.74 -4.17 7.43
CA PRO A 103 -10.50 -5.33 6.56
C PRO A 103 -11.24 -6.59 7.01
N LYS A 104 -11.56 -6.71 8.28
CA LYS A 104 -12.27 -7.88 8.79
C LYS A 104 -13.75 -7.89 8.40
N GLU A 105 -14.34 -6.72 8.22
CA GLU A 105 -15.76 -6.57 7.92
C GLU A 105 -16.06 -6.47 6.44
N MET A 106 -15.11 -5.95 5.68
CA MET A 106 -15.38 -5.53 4.31
C MET A 106 -15.12 -6.60 3.25
N GLY A 107 -14.59 -7.72 3.62
CA GLY A 107 -14.30 -8.76 2.64
C GLY A 107 -13.15 -8.37 1.72
N THR A 108 -12.00 -9.02 1.91
CA THR A 108 -10.79 -8.72 1.18
C THR A 108 -10.87 -9.08 -0.30
N ASP A 109 -11.77 -10.00 -0.67
CA ASP A 109 -11.97 -10.38 -2.07
C ASP A 109 -12.37 -9.20 -2.94
N ARG A 110 -13.10 -8.23 -2.40
CA ARG A 110 -13.51 -7.05 -3.15
C ARG A 110 -12.32 -6.16 -3.48
N ILE A 111 -11.34 -6.09 -2.59
CA ILE A 111 -10.10 -5.35 -2.86
C ILE A 111 -9.32 -6.04 -3.97
N VAL A 112 -9.21 -7.35 -3.90
CA VAL A 112 -8.50 -8.14 -4.91
C VAL A 112 -9.18 -7.99 -6.27
N ASN A 113 -10.51 -8.08 -6.32
CA ASN A 113 -11.24 -7.89 -7.56
C ASN A 113 -11.05 -6.50 -8.13
N LEU A 114 -11.02 -5.50 -7.27
CA LEU A 114 -10.81 -4.12 -7.67
C LEU A 114 -9.42 -3.94 -8.30
N VAL A 115 -8.41 -4.55 -7.70
CA VAL A 115 -7.05 -4.50 -8.23
C VAL A 115 -6.95 -5.26 -9.55
N ALA A 116 -7.59 -6.41 -9.65
CA ALA A 116 -7.57 -7.21 -10.88
C ALA A 116 -8.22 -6.48 -12.06
N ALA A 117 -9.10 -5.52 -11.80
CA ALA A 117 -9.72 -4.72 -12.84
C ALA A 117 -8.77 -3.68 -13.43
N TYR A 118 -7.66 -3.43 -12.80
CA TYR A 118 -6.64 -2.51 -13.28
C TYR A 118 -5.57 -3.24 -14.06
#